data_0bc867c022ef850984e54108afb28e80
#
_entry.id   0bc867c022ef850984e54108afb28e80
#
_cell.length_a   1.000
_cell.length_b   1.000
_cell.length_c   1.000
_cell.angle_alpha   90.00
_cell.angle_beta   90.00
_cell.angle_gamma   90.00
#
_symmetry.space_group_name_H-M   'P 1'
#
loop_
_entity.id
_entity.type
_entity.pdbx_description
1 polymer ?
#
loop_
_entity_poly.entity_id
_entity_poly.type
_entity_poly.pdbx_seq_one_letter_code
_entity_poly.pdbx_strand_id
1 'polypeptide(L)'
;MGNELARHHARLAGPVRYIDAAHRVHARVEDLIRTGKDTGLGHFPSHDYKVNQAWLTASMIACILLAWLKLLALDGDLAKAEPKTLRYRILHAAARLVHGGRRRCLKIAAAWPWADAITAAWQRIQAIPQAP
;
A
#
# COMPACT_ATOMS: atom_id res chain seq x y z
N MET A 1 -22.60 -24.11 39.90
CA MET A 1 -23.05 -22.87 39.23
C MET A 1 -21.95 -22.12 38.45
N GLY A 2 -20.68 -22.12 38.85
CA GLY A 2 -19.60 -21.41 38.17
C GLY A 2 -19.17 -21.98 36.80
N ASN A 3 -19.43 -23.27 36.55
CA ASN A 3 -18.91 -23.93 35.32
C ASN A 3 -19.79 -23.76 34.08
N GLU A 4 -21.05 -23.39 34.23
CA GLU A 4 -21.96 -23.12 33.11
C GLU A 4 -21.80 -21.72 32.54
N LEU A 5 -21.58 -20.73 33.41
CA LEU A 5 -21.27 -19.34 32.99
C LEU A 5 -19.97 -19.29 32.20
N ALA A 6 -18.92 -20.01 32.64
CA ALA A 6 -17.64 -20.07 31.90
C ALA A 6 -17.80 -20.72 30.52
N ARG A 7 -18.62 -21.79 30.40
CA ARG A 7 -18.93 -22.42 29.11
C ARG A 7 -19.76 -21.53 28.20
N HIS A 8 -20.68 -20.73 28.77
CA HIS A 8 -21.48 -19.78 27.99
C HIS A 8 -20.61 -18.61 27.42
N HIS A 9 -19.71 -18.07 28.24
CA HIS A 9 -18.73 -17.07 27.80
C HIS A 9 -17.76 -17.63 26.74
N ALA A 10 -17.31 -18.87 26.86
CA ALA A 10 -16.45 -19.50 25.87
C ALA A 10 -17.17 -19.76 24.53
N ARG A 11 -18.46 -20.06 24.55
CA ARG A 11 -19.30 -20.21 23.35
C ARG A 11 -19.56 -18.88 22.64
N LEU A 12 -19.69 -17.76 23.35
CA LEU A 12 -19.88 -16.43 22.79
C LEU A 12 -18.56 -15.82 22.28
N ALA A 13 -17.43 -16.20 22.87
CA ALA A 13 -16.12 -15.69 22.46
C ALA A 13 -15.71 -16.17 21.05
N GLY A 14 -16.15 -17.36 20.61
CA GLY A 14 -15.89 -17.88 19.27
C GLY A 14 -16.54 -17.04 18.16
N PRO A 15 -17.86 -16.83 18.18
CA PRO A 15 -18.55 -15.97 17.22
C PRO A 15 -18.04 -14.52 17.22
N VAL A 16 -17.79 -13.94 18.40
CA VAL A 16 -17.29 -12.56 18.53
C VAL A 16 -15.90 -12.41 17.92
N ARG A 17 -14.99 -13.36 18.14
CA ARG A 17 -13.66 -13.35 17.51
C ARG A 17 -13.73 -13.47 15.99
N TYR A 18 -14.65 -14.27 15.47
CA TYR A 18 -14.89 -14.40 14.04
C TYR A 18 -15.43 -13.08 13.43
N ILE A 19 -16.41 -12.47 14.10
CA ILE A 19 -16.99 -11.19 13.69
C ILE A 19 -15.89 -10.08 13.72
N ASP A 20 -15.08 -10.03 14.77
CA ASP A 20 -13.97 -9.07 14.88
C ASP A 20 -12.93 -9.27 13.77
N ALA A 21 -12.58 -10.53 13.47
CA ALA A 21 -11.69 -10.86 12.35
C ALA A 21 -12.30 -10.46 11.00
N ALA A 22 -13.58 -10.70 10.79
CA ALA A 22 -14.31 -10.31 9.59
C ALA A 22 -14.38 -8.79 9.44
N HIS A 23 -14.61 -8.03 10.51
CA HIS A 23 -14.58 -6.56 10.52
C HIS A 23 -13.20 -6.01 10.19
N ARG A 24 -12.11 -6.63 10.66
CA ARG A 24 -10.74 -6.23 10.30
C ARG A 24 -10.44 -6.42 8.81
N VAL A 25 -10.97 -7.48 8.21
CA VAL A 25 -10.89 -7.69 6.75
C VAL A 25 -11.68 -6.60 6.01
N HIS A 26 -12.86 -6.25 6.51
CA HIS A 26 -13.70 -5.18 5.94
C HIS A 26 -12.99 -3.82 5.97
N ALA A 27 -12.35 -3.47 7.09
CA ALA A 27 -11.58 -2.23 7.20
C ALA A 27 -10.46 -2.13 6.16
N ARG A 28 -9.82 -3.25 5.80
CA ARG A 28 -8.81 -3.30 4.72
C ARG A 28 -9.43 -3.08 3.34
N VAL A 29 -10.61 -3.61 3.09
CA VAL A 29 -11.34 -3.38 1.83
C VAL A 29 -11.75 -1.92 1.69
N GLU A 30 -12.24 -1.31 2.77
CA GLU A 30 -12.59 0.12 2.81
C GLU A 30 -11.38 1.01 2.56
N ASP A 31 -10.21 0.68 3.15
CA ASP A 31 -8.96 1.42 2.90
C ASP A 31 -8.51 1.26 1.44
N LEU A 32 -8.67 0.09 0.84
CA LEU A 32 -8.38 -0.15 -0.57
C LEU A 32 -9.32 0.65 -1.49
N ILE A 33 -10.61 0.71 -1.18
CA ILE A 33 -11.59 1.53 -1.93
C ILE A 33 -11.25 3.01 -1.81
N ARG A 34 -10.90 3.50 -0.62
CA ARG A 34 -10.45 4.88 -0.39
C ARG A 34 -9.20 5.19 -1.21
N THR A 35 -8.20 4.31 -1.13
CA THR A 35 -6.96 4.39 -1.92
C THR A 35 -7.28 4.45 -3.41
N GLY A 36 -8.20 3.62 -3.89
CA GLY A 36 -8.66 3.61 -5.26
C GLY A 36 -9.28 4.94 -5.69
N LYS A 37 -10.17 5.51 -4.89
CA LYS A 37 -10.75 6.83 -5.15
C LYS A 37 -9.69 7.93 -5.20
N ASP A 38 -8.71 7.90 -4.32
CA ASP A 38 -7.60 8.86 -4.27
C ASP A 38 -6.62 8.70 -5.45
N THR A 39 -6.56 7.53 -6.08
CA THR A 39 -5.72 7.24 -7.26
C THR A 39 -6.44 7.41 -8.59
N GLY A 40 -7.71 7.82 -8.58
CA GLY A 40 -8.46 8.16 -9.79
C GLY A 40 -9.54 7.18 -10.21
N LEU A 41 -9.86 6.16 -9.41
CA LEU A 41 -10.88 5.14 -9.71
C LEU A 41 -12.30 5.73 -9.86
N GLY A 42 -12.56 6.92 -9.30
CA GLY A 42 -13.85 7.61 -9.38
C GLY A 42 -13.99 8.57 -10.56
N HIS A 43 -12.98 8.75 -11.38
CA HIS A 43 -12.97 9.73 -12.46
C HIS A 43 -12.49 9.10 -13.77
N PHE A 44 -13.46 8.76 -14.62
CA PHE A 44 -13.14 8.25 -15.94
C PHE A 44 -12.66 9.39 -16.85
N PRO A 45 -11.51 9.22 -17.55
CA PRO A 45 -10.93 10.31 -18.34
C PRO A 45 -11.56 10.50 -19.71
N SER A 46 -12.43 9.59 -20.16
CA SER A 46 -12.95 9.58 -21.53
C SER A 46 -14.42 9.14 -21.61
N HIS A 47 -15.05 9.44 -22.73
CA HIS A 47 -16.34 8.84 -23.12
C HIS A 47 -16.17 7.47 -23.81
N ASP A 48 -14.95 7.12 -24.20
CA ASP A 48 -14.63 5.82 -24.82
C ASP A 48 -14.50 4.72 -23.77
N TYR A 49 -15.23 3.63 -23.97
CA TYR A 49 -15.24 2.49 -23.05
C TYR A 49 -13.84 1.84 -22.91
N LYS A 50 -13.12 1.68 -24.03
CA LYS A 50 -11.79 1.03 -24.03
C LYS A 50 -10.76 1.84 -23.26
N VAL A 51 -10.82 3.18 -23.40
CA VAL A 51 -9.95 4.09 -22.65
C VAL A 51 -10.26 3.99 -21.15
N ASN A 52 -11.52 3.97 -20.77
CA ASN A 52 -11.95 3.86 -19.39
C ASN A 52 -11.59 2.48 -18.79
N GLN A 53 -11.68 1.41 -19.56
CA GLN A 53 -11.26 0.08 -19.15
C GLN A 53 -9.75 0.03 -18.88
N ALA A 54 -8.94 0.58 -19.76
CA ALA A 54 -7.49 0.69 -19.57
C ALA A 54 -7.15 1.54 -18.32
N TRP A 55 -7.85 2.67 -18.14
CA TRP A 55 -7.71 3.53 -16.96
C TRP A 55 -8.04 2.80 -15.67
N LEU A 56 -9.15 2.06 -15.64
CA LEU A 56 -9.56 1.27 -14.49
C LEU A 56 -8.49 0.23 -14.14
N THR A 57 -8.00 -0.50 -15.13
CA THR A 57 -6.94 -1.50 -14.95
C THR A 57 -5.66 -0.86 -14.39
N ALA A 58 -5.22 0.26 -14.96
CA ALA A 58 -4.05 0.99 -14.49
C ALA A 58 -4.21 1.49 -13.05
N SER A 59 -5.38 2.02 -12.70
CA SER A 59 -5.70 2.48 -11.35
C SER A 59 -5.69 1.33 -10.34
N MET A 60 -6.21 0.16 -10.70
CA MET A 60 -6.17 -1.03 -9.84
C MET A 60 -4.73 -1.51 -9.62
N ILE A 61 -3.90 -1.54 -10.67
CA ILE A 61 -2.48 -1.88 -10.55
C ILE A 61 -1.77 -0.89 -9.62
N ALA A 62 -2.03 0.41 -9.78
CA ALA A 62 -1.46 1.44 -8.91
C ALA A 62 -1.86 1.24 -7.44
N CYS A 63 -3.12 0.90 -7.14
CA CYS A 63 -3.57 0.59 -5.79
C CYS A 63 -2.84 -0.61 -5.19
N ILE A 64 -2.65 -1.68 -5.97
CA ILE A 64 -1.93 -2.88 -5.53
C ILE A 64 -0.45 -2.55 -5.26
N LEU A 65 0.19 -1.81 -6.15
CA LEU A 65 1.58 -1.39 -5.98
C LEU A 65 1.76 -0.50 -4.74
N LEU A 66 0.83 0.43 -4.49
CA LEU A 66 0.84 1.24 -3.27
C LEU A 66 0.66 0.38 -2.01
N ALA A 67 -0.23 -0.60 -2.04
CA ALA A 67 -0.42 -1.52 -0.91
C ALA A 67 0.85 -2.33 -0.65
N TRP A 68 1.51 -2.85 -1.68
CA TRP A 68 2.78 -3.57 -1.53
C TRP A 68 3.91 -2.65 -1.05
N LEU A 69 4.01 -1.44 -1.57
CA LEU A 69 4.99 -0.46 -1.11
C LEU A 69 4.83 -0.21 0.39
N LYS A 70 3.62 0.02 0.87
CA LYS A 70 3.32 0.23 2.29
C LYS A 70 3.64 -0.99 3.13
N LEU A 71 3.32 -2.20 2.66
CA LEU A 71 3.45 -3.43 3.41
C LEU A 71 4.90 -3.95 3.45
N LEU A 72 5.63 -3.86 2.34
CA LEU A 72 6.92 -4.54 2.17
C LEU A 72 8.12 -3.60 2.30
N ALA A 73 7.94 -2.31 2.00
CA ALA A 73 9.05 -1.39 1.85
C ALA A 73 9.06 -0.21 2.82
N LEU A 74 7.90 0.20 3.33
CA LEU A 74 7.80 1.37 4.20
C LEU A 74 7.56 0.98 5.66
N ASP A 75 8.02 1.85 6.59
CA ASP A 75 7.82 1.69 8.03
C ASP A 75 7.16 2.92 8.65
N GLY A 76 6.78 2.75 9.93
CA GLY A 76 6.29 3.81 10.78
C GLY A 76 5.11 4.57 10.18
N ASP A 77 5.21 5.88 10.16
CA ASP A 77 4.15 6.77 9.66
C ASP A 77 3.97 6.68 8.15
N LEU A 78 5.03 6.35 7.40
CA LEU A 78 4.93 6.20 5.95
C LEU A 78 4.16 4.94 5.54
N ALA A 79 4.27 3.85 6.29
CA ALA A 79 3.50 2.63 6.06
C ALA A 79 1.99 2.83 6.27
N LYS A 80 1.61 3.79 7.13
CA LYS A 80 0.22 4.15 7.43
C LYS A 80 -0.29 5.35 6.61
N ALA A 81 0.61 6.01 5.88
CA ALA A 81 0.31 7.25 5.18
C ALA A 81 -0.74 7.05 4.07
N GLU A 82 -1.54 8.08 3.85
CA GLU A 82 -2.50 8.12 2.75
C GLU A 82 -1.79 8.27 1.38
N PRO A 83 -2.42 7.86 0.28
CA PRO A 83 -1.85 7.94 -1.07
C PRO A 83 -1.33 9.33 -1.45
N LYS A 84 -2.05 10.38 -1.07
CA LYS A 84 -1.63 11.77 -1.32
C LYS A 84 -0.33 12.13 -0.62
N THR A 85 -0.17 11.68 0.61
CA THR A 85 1.06 11.87 1.40
C THR A 85 2.23 11.11 0.79
N LEU A 86 2.02 9.85 0.40
CA LEU A 86 3.05 9.03 -0.27
C LEU A 86 3.43 9.63 -1.63
N ARG A 87 2.44 10.10 -2.39
CA ARG A 87 2.70 10.80 -3.64
C ARG A 87 3.67 11.96 -3.44
N TYR A 88 3.42 12.81 -2.45
CA TYR A 88 4.29 13.96 -2.18
C TYR A 88 5.65 13.53 -1.62
N ARG A 89 5.69 12.70 -0.59
CA ARG A 89 6.91 12.40 0.16
C ARG A 89 7.86 11.43 -0.57
N ILE A 90 7.31 10.48 -1.30
CA ILE A 90 8.07 9.38 -1.92
C ILE A 90 8.09 9.49 -3.45
N LEU A 91 6.92 9.64 -4.11
CA LEU A 91 6.84 9.55 -5.55
C LEU A 91 7.18 10.85 -6.28
N HIS A 92 7.10 12.01 -5.62
CA HIS A 92 7.50 13.30 -6.18
C HIS A 92 8.95 13.68 -5.87
N ALA A 93 9.72 12.80 -5.26
CA ALA A 93 11.14 13.06 -5.02
C ALA A 93 11.87 13.26 -6.36
N ALA A 94 12.49 14.43 -6.52
CA ALA A 94 13.29 14.71 -7.70
C ALA A 94 14.52 13.82 -7.72
N ALA A 95 14.76 13.13 -8.82
CA ALA A 95 15.87 12.23 -8.96
C ALA A 95 16.51 12.33 -10.36
N ARG A 96 17.83 12.13 -10.42
CA ARG A 96 18.59 12.11 -11.68
C ARG A 96 19.06 10.67 -11.96
N LEU A 97 18.71 10.17 -13.15
CA LEU A 97 19.24 8.89 -13.62
C LEU A 97 20.67 9.09 -14.12
N VAL A 98 21.61 8.37 -13.54
CA VAL A 98 23.04 8.37 -13.92
C VAL A 98 23.43 6.99 -14.41
N HIS A 99 24.24 6.96 -15.44
CA HIS A 99 24.82 5.75 -16.00
C HIS A 99 26.32 5.71 -15.68
N GLY A 100 26.81 4.62 -15.15
CA GLY A 100 28.23 4.43 -14.86
C GLY A 100 28.56 2.96 -14.62
N GLY A 101 29.65 2.46 -15.19
CA GLY A 101 30.10 1.09 -14.95
C GLY A 101 29.08 0.00 -15.23
N ARG A 102 28.28 0.09 -16.30
CA ARG A 102 27.18 -0.82 -16.65
C ARG A 102 26.00 -0.81 -15.66
N ARG A 103 25.96 0.14 -14.70
CA ARG A 103 24.89 0.28 -13.73
C ARG A 103 24.10 1.56 -13.99
N ARG A 104 22.79 1.46 -13.76
CA ARG A 104 21.89 2.62 -13.72
C ARG A 104 21.63 2.95 -12.27
N CYS A 105 21.95 4.19 -11.88
CA CYS A 105 21.76 4.66 -10.51
C CYS A 105 20.80 5.84 -10.51
N LEU A 106 19.83 5.81 -9.62
CA LEU A 106 18.94 6.93 -9.40
C LEU A 106 19.48 7.76 -8.22
N LYS A 107 19.94 8.97 -8.49
CA LYS A 107 20.44 9.87 -7.46
C LYS A 107 19.33 10.80 -7.00
N ILE A 108 18.96 10.70 -5.74
CA ILE A 108 17.99 11.57 -5.06
C ILE A 108 18.77 12.66 -4.34
N ALA A 109 18.21 13.88 -4.28
CA ALA A 109 18.82 14.98 -3.54
C ALA A 109 18.91 14.63 -2.04
N ALA A 110 20.11 14.73 -1.45
CA ALA A 110 20.32 14.45 -0.02
C ALA A 110 19.54 15.41 0.89
N ALA A 111 19.21 16.60 0.40
CA ALA A 111 18.37 17.56 1.11
C ALA A 111 16.87 17.17 1.13
N TRP A 112 16.45 16.10 0.42
CA TRP A 112 15.08 15.67 0.45
C TRP A 112 14.78 14.99 1.80
N PRO A 113 13.78 15.45 2.57
CA PRO A 113 13.57 14.99 3.95
C PRO A 113 13.33 13.49 4.10
N TRP A 114 12.86 12.84 3.03
CA TRP A 114 12.55 11.40 3.01
C TRP A 114 13.54 10.59 2.14
N ALA A 115 14.72 11.14 1.82
CA ALA A 115 15.73 10.46 1.00
C ALA A 115 16.16 9.12 1.60
N ASP A 116 16.38 9.09 2.91
CA ASP A 116 16.77 7.87 3.63
C ASP A 116 15.66 6.83 3.62
N ALA A 117 14.40 7.25 3.79
CA ALA A 117 13.25 6.34 3.71
C ALA A 117 13.10 5.72 2.31
N ILE A 118 13.32 6.50 1.24
CA ILE A 118 13.29 6.01 -0.14
C ILE A 118 14.42 5.00 -0.37
N THR A 119 15.62 5.30 0.13
CA THR A 119 16.78 4.40 0.02
C THR A 119 16.56 3.09 0.77
N ALA A 120 16.05 3.16 2.00
CA ALA A 120 15.71 1.98 2.78
C ALA A 120 14.60 1.14 2.12
N ALA A 121 13.57 1.79 1.60
CA ALA A 121 12.49 1.12 0.85
C ALA A 121 13.04 0.39 -0.38
N TRP A 122 13.94 1.00 -1.13
CA TRP A 122 14.59 0.37 -2.27
C TRP A 122 15.41 -0.86 -1.87
N GLN A 123 16.20 -0.78 -0.81
CA GLN A 123 16.98 -1.91 -0.30
C GLN A 123 16.09 -3.10 0.09
N ARG A 124 14.94 -2.84 0.74
CA ARG A 124 13.97 -3.88 1.09
C ARG A 124 13.36 -4.53 -0.14
N ILE A 125 13.00 -3.75 -1.15
CA ILE A 125 12.47 -4.28 -2.41
C ILE A 125 13.52 -5.18 -3.09
N GLN A 126 14.80 -4.77 -3.09
CA GLN A 126 15.89 -5.58 -3.65
C GLN A 126 16.15 -6.87 -2.87
N ALA A 127 15.84 -6.90 -1.58
CA ALA A 127 15.98 -8.07 -0.73
C ALA A 127 14.86 -9.10 -0.87
N ILE A 128 13.78 -8.77 -1.60
CA ILE A 128 12.69 -9.71 -1.86
C ILE A 128 13.23 -10.86 -2.74
N PRO A 129 13.08 -12.12 -2.31
CA PRO A 129 13.53 -13.26 -3.11
C PRO A 129 12.85 -13.25 -4.49
N GLN A 130 13.65 -13.34 -5.54
CA GLN A 130 13.10 -13.53 -6.88
C GLN A 130 12.60 -14.97 -7.00
N ALA A 131 11.42 -15.12 -7.59
CA ALA A 131 10.92 -16.45 -7.91
C ALA A 131 11.90 -17.17 -8.85
N PRO A 132 12.11 -18.48 -8.66
CA PRO A 132 13.00 -19.28 -9.48
C PRO A 132 12.54 -19.32 -10.94
#